data_6b59e6f9d0d3984e144f41edc825f3aa
#
_entry.id   6b59e6f9d0d3984e144f41edc825f3aa
#
_cell.length_a   1.000
_cell.length_b   1.000
_cell.length_c   1.000
_cell.angle_alpha   90.00
_cell.angle_beta   90.00
_cell.angle_gamma   90.00
#
_symmetry.space_group_name_H-M   'P 1'
#
loop_
_entity.id
_entity.type
_entity.pdbx_description
1 polymer ?
#
loop_
_entity_poly.entity_id
_entity_poly.type
_entity_poly.pdbx_seq_one_letter_code
_entity_poly.pdbx_strand_id
1 'polypeptide(L)'
;MKTLPLILLPAAALAAFLVIYFRRASGRIRGQVRLYESLAARFELAASTPKNAAGFDTWPELGGVYRNREVMVRGGSEFDPRLGEYDRLFRVLSGASGPRLREVRQGDFTYVVVKCANPSRLAFYVAFDKSGPKGGTEFDRHFRVKFGDGGEILGGMVITEALRRELLNTVTARWLHPFERLTLLGDALLYIETGRLKTAEQAERFARMIDSMCDAADVVDATPRPLRGVASHVTAPD
;
A
#
# COMPACT_ATOMS: atom_id res chain seq x y z
N MET A 1 48.57 3.11 -37.52
CA MET A 1 47.10 3.12 -37.53
C MET A 1 46.51 1.76 -37.12
N LYS A 2 46.70 1.28 -35.87
CA LYS A 2 46.21 -0.05 -35.41
C LYS A 2 45.38 0.02 -34.10
N THR A 3 44.95 1.21 -33.63
CA THR A 3 44.24 1.39 -32.37
C THR A 3 42.72 1.46 -32.50
N LEU A 4 42.18 1.58 -33.73
CA LEU A 4 40.73 1.70 -33.98
C LEU A 4 39.92 0.47 -33.57
N PRO A 5 40.34 -0.80 -33.76
CA PRO A 5 39.56 -1.96 -33.37
C PRO A 5 39.47 -2.16 -31.85
N LEU A 6 40.41 -1.63 -31.09
CA LEU A 6 40.45 -1.82 -29.62
C LEU A 6 39.37 -1.02 -28.88
N ILE A 7 38.91 0.09 -29.49
CA ILE A 7 37.84 0.96 -28.90
C ILE A 7 36.45 0.53 -29.39
N LEU A 8 36.36 -0.01 -30.61
CA LEU A 8 35.06 -0.43 -31.19
C LEU A 8 34.43 -1.64 -30.50
N LEU A 9 35.26 -2.59 -30.04
CA LEU A 9 34.79 -3.79 -29.36
C LEU A 9 34.05 -3.49 -28.02
N PRO A 10 34.59 -2.69 -27.07
CA PRO A 10 33.90 -2.34 -25.87
C PRO A 10 32.67 -1.45 -26.12
N ALA A 11 32.69 -0.58 -27.12
CA ALA A 11 31.56 0.25 -27.51
C ALA A 11 30.40 -0.60 -28.07
N ALA A 12 30.68 -1.59 -28.89
CA ALA A 12 29.69 -2.53 -29.42
C ALA A 12 29.10 -3.43 -28.29
N ALA A 13 29.97 -3.89 -27.38
CA ALA A 13 29.50 -4.67 -26.21
C ALA A 13 28.59 -3.85 -25.28
N LEU A 14 28.94 -2.59 -25.05
CA LEU A 14 28.11 -1.67 -24.26
C LEU A 14 26.77 -1.40 -24.96
N ALA A 15 26.76 -1.16 -26.25
CA ALA A 15 25.53 -0.96 -27.02
C ALA A 15 24.65 -2.21 -27.01
N ALA A 16 25.21 -3.40 -27.19
CA ALA A 16 24.49 -4.66 -27.10
C ALA A 16 23.91 -4.88 -25.69
N PHE A 17 24.68 -4.61 -24.64
CA PHE A 17 24.23 -4.67 -23.26
C PHE A 17 23.05 -3.72 -23.01
N LEU A 18 23.15 -2.47 -23.45
CA LEU A 18 22.08 -1.48 -23.31
C LEU A 18 20.81 -1.92 -24.06
N VAL A 19 20.92 -2.42 -25.28
CA VAL A 19 19.77 -2.94 -26.05
C VAL A 19 19.11 -4.11 -25.32
N ILE A 20 19.89 -5.06 -24.81
CA ILE A 20 19.35 -6.20 -24.06
C ILE A 20 18.70 -5.73 -22.76
N TYR A 21 19.35 -4.81 -22.05
CA TYR A 21 18.82 -4.23 -20.82
C TYR A 21 17.47 -3.52 -21.05
N PHE A 22 17.40 -2.64 -22.06
CA PHE A 22 16.16 -1.93 -22.38
C PHE A 22 15.04 -2.86 -22.88
N ARG A 23 15.37 -3.87 -23.71
CA ARG A 23 14.37 -4.89 -24.12
C ARG A 23 13.82 -5.68 -22.94
N ARG A 24 14.67 -6.08 -22.00
CA ARG A 24 14.22 -6.78 -20.78
C ARG A 24 13.39 -5.86 -19.87
N ALA A 25 13.81 -4.61 -19.70
CA ALA A 25 13.05 -3.64 -18.92
C ALA A 25 11.65 -3.38 -19.52
N SER A 26 11.58 -3.14 -20.82
CA SER A 26 10.31 -2.94 -21.56
C SER A 26 9.41 -4.18 -21.52
N GLY A 27 9.99 -5.39 -21.55
CA GLY A 27 9.23 -6.63 -21.43
C GLY A 27 8.59 -6.78 -20.05
N ARG A 28 9.29 -6.40 -18.99
CA ARG A 28 8.77 -6.42 -17.63
C ARG A 28 7.62 -5.42 -17.45
N ILE A 29 7.76 -4.20 -17.96
CA ILE A 29 6.72 -3.17 -17.89
C ILE A 29 5.47 -3.65 -18.63
N ARG A 30 5.59 -4.21 -19.83
CA ARG A 30 4.44 -4.73 -20.59
C ARG A 30 3.69 -5.86 -19.88
N GLY A 31 4.42 -6.75 -19.19
CA GLY A 31 3.79 -7.79 -18.37
C GLY A 31 2.98 -7.20 -17.21
N GLN A 32 3.48 -6.15 -16.57
CA GLN A 32 2.78 -5.45 -15.51
C GLN A 32 1.55 -4.70 -16.03
N VAL A 33 1.66 -3.99 -17.15
CA VAL A 33 0.54 -3.27 -17.78
C VAL A 33 -0.67 -4.17 -17.91
N ARG A 34 -0.50 -5.40 -18.43
CA ARG A 34 -1.61 -6.36 -18.55
C ARG A 34 -2.26 -6.72 -17.22
N LEU A 35 -1.50 -6.82 -16.14
CA LEU A 35 -2.05 -7.10 -14.81
C LEU A 35 -2.85 -5.92 -14.28
N TYR A 36 -2.36 -4.69 -14.49
CA TYR A 36 -3.11 -3.50 -14.15
C TYR A 36 -4.37 -3.34 -15.02
N GLU A 37 -4.29 -3.64 -16.31
CA GLU A 37 -5.46 -3.65 -17.21
C GLU A 37 -6.50 -4.69 -16.76
N SER A 38 -6.10 -5.87 -16.30
CA SER A 38 -7.02 -6.87 -15.77
C SER A 38 -7.72 -6.42 -14.49
N LEU A 39 -7.01 -5.75 -13.59
CA LEU A 39 -7.60 -5.14 -12.41
C LEU A 39 -8.53 -3.97 -12.79
N ALA A 40 -8.10 -3.12 -13.72
CA ALA A 40 -8.91 -2.02 -14.21
C ALA A 40 -10.24 -2.49 -14.79
N ALA A 41 -10.22 -3.54 -15.62
CA ALA A 41 -11.42 -4.13 -16.19
C ALA A 41 -12.38 -4.68 -15.13
N ARG A 42 -11.85 -5.29 -14.05
CA ARG A 42 -12.66 -5.84 -12.96
C ARG A 42 -13.42 -4.77 -12.19
N PHE A 43 -12.82 -3.60 -11.99
CA PHE A 43 -13.36 -2.52 -11.17
C PHE A 43 -13.88 -1.33 -12.00
N GLU A 44 -13.90 -1.46 -13.32
CA GLU A 44 -14.27 -0.37 -14.25
C GLU A 44 -13.42 0.90 -14.04
N LEU A 45 -12.13 0.70 -13.69
CA LEU A 45 -11.17 1.78 -13.48
C LEU A 45 -10.36 2.05 -14.75
N ALA A 46 -9.74 3.21 -14.83
CA ALA A 46 -8.81 3.55 -15.91
C ALA A 46 -7.40 3.08 -15.57
N ALA A 47 -6.79 2.30 -16.47
CA ALA A 47 -5.37 1.97 -16.38
C ALA A 47 -4.56 2.94 -17.22
N SER A 48 -3.44 3.41 -16.71
CA SER A 48 -2.50 4.29 -17.41
C SER A 48 -1.05 3.90 -17.11
N THR A 49 -0.16 4.30 -18.02
CA THR A 49 1.29 4.18 -17.83
C THR A 49 1.89 5.57 -17.98
N PRO A 50 2.05 6.31 -16.87
CA PRO A 50 2.61 7.65 -16.92
C PRO A 50 4.02 7.64 -17.48
N LYS A 51 4.41 8.73 -18.14
CA LYS A 51 5.78 8.94 -18.61
C LYS A 51 6.53 9.87 -17.67
N ASN A 52 7.80 9.59 -17.46
CA ASN A 52 8.67 10.51 -16.75
C ASN A 52 9.05 11.72 -17.63
N ALA A 53 9.77 12.69 -17.07
CA ALA A 53 10.20 13.89 -17.78
C ALA A 53 11.07 13.61 -19.02
N ALA A 54 11.70 12.44 -19.10
CA ALA A 54 12.48 12.00 -20.26
C ALA A 54 11.65 11.19 -21.28
N GLY A 55 10.33 11.09 -21.11
CA GLY A 55 9.41 10.39 -22.01
C GLY A 55 9.39 8.88 -21.89
N PHE A 56 10.08 8.29 -20.90
CA PHE A 56 10.05 6.85 -20.63
C PHE A 56 8.83 6.47 -19.79
N ASP A 57 8.25 5.31 -20.13
CA ASP A 57 7.15 4.74 -19.36
C ASP A 57 7.62 4.49 -17.91
N THR A 58 6.80 4.93 -16.96
CA THR A 58 7.00 4.67 -15.54
C THR A 58 6.18 3.46 -15.09
N TRP A 59 5.87 3.39 -13.81
CA TRP A 59 5.03 2.35 -13.27
C TRP A 59 3.59 2.48 -13.77
N PRO A 60 2.95 1.36 -14.15
CA PRO A 60 1.53 1.37 -14.40
C PRO A 60 0.77 1.82 -13.16
N GLU A 61 -0.31 2.54 -13.38
CA GLU A 61 -1.24 2.92 -12.33
C GLU A 61 -2.67 2.69 -12.82
N LEU A 62 -3.57 2.47 -11.90
CA LEU A 62 -4.99 2.50 -12.17
C LEU A 62 -5.68 3.42 -11.16
N GLY A 63 -6.74 4.07 -11.62
CA GLY A 63 -7.50 4.99 -10.79
C GLY A 63 -8.88 5.24 -11.38
N GLY A 64 -9.80 5.64 -10.53
CA GLY A 64 -11.16 5.94 -10.89
C GLY A 64 -12.10 5.83 -9.70
N VAL A 65 -13.39 5.66 -9.99
CA VAL A 65 -14.43 5.54 -8.96
C VAL A 65 -14.96 4.11 -8.95
N TYR A 66 -14.85 3.45 -7.82
CA TYR A 66 -15.42 2.14 -7.55
C TYR A 66 -16.27 2.18 -6.27
N ARG A 67 -17.51 1.71 -6.32
CA ARG A 67 -18.48 1.77 -5.19
C ARG A 67 -18.61 3.19 -4.61
N ASN A 68 -18.70 4.19 -5.51
CA ASN A 68 -18.77 5.63 -5.19
C ASN A 68 -17.55 6.18 -4.42
N ARG A 69 -16.39 5.52 -4.51
CA ARG A 69 -15.15 5.92 -3.85
C ARG A 69 -14.04 6.06 -4.87
N GLU A 70 -13.20 7.05 -4.70
CA GLU A 70 -11.96 7.12 -5.45
C GLU A 70 -11.03 5.99 -5.00
N VAL A 71 -10.62 5.17 -5.97
CA VAL A 71 -9.68 4.06 -5.77
C VAL A 71 -8.49 4.28 -6.68
N MET A 72 -7.29 4.10 -6.14
CA MET A 72 -6.05 4.17 -6.89
C MET A 72 -5.16 2.99 -6.52
N VAL A 73 -4.56 2.34 -7.53
CA VAL A 73 -3.48 1.37 -7.35
C VAL A 73 -2.26 1.83 -8.13
N ARG A 74 -1.14 1.86 -7.48
CA ARG A 74 0.10 2.35 -8.07
C ARG A 74 1.30 1.52 -7.65
N GLY A 75 2.22 1.31 -8.60
CA GLY A 75 3.59 0.93 -8.27
C GLY A 75 4.42 2.16 -7.97
N GLY A 76 5.38 2.03 -7.09
CA GLY A 76 6.30 3.10 -6.74
C GLY A 76 7.64 2.57 -6.25
N SER A 77 8.59 3.48 -6.10
CA SER A 77 9.84 3.24 -5.39
C SER A 77 9.84 4.03 -4.08
N GLU A 78 10.80 3.77 -3.22
CA GLU A 78 11.00 4.51 -1.96
C GLU A 78 11.12 6.04 -2.12
N PHE A 79 11.37 6.49 -3.36
CA PHE A 79 11.48 7.91 -3.72
C PHE A 79 10.17 8.53 -4.20
N ASP A 80 9.05 7.80 -4.20
CA ASP A 80 7.76 8.39 -4.54
C ASP A 80 7.39 9.44 -3.47
N PRO A 81 7.30 10.74 -3.85
CA PRO A 81 7.01 11.81 -2.88
C PRO A 81 5.64 11.66 -2.21
N ARG A 82 4.69 10.99 -2.86
CA ARG A 82 3.35 10.71 -2.30
C ARG A 82 3.44 9.69 -1.15
N LEU A 83 4.26 8.63 -1.31
CA LEU A 83 4.55 7.71 -0.21
C LEU A 83 5.25 8.43 0.94
N GLY A 84 6.10 9.41 0.66
CA GLY A 84 6.76 10.24 1.67
C GLY A 84 5.78 11.06 2.52
N GLU A 85 4.68 11.54 1.94
CA GLU A 85 3.62 12.21 2.68
C GLU A 85 2.91 11.24 3.63
N TYR A 86 2.47 10.08 3.14
CA TYR A 86 1.86 9.04 3.98
C TYR A 86 2.82 8.51 5.05
N ASP A 87 4.11 8.41 4.77
CA ASP A 87 5.11 8.00 5.75
C ASP A 87 5.31 9.05 6.85
N ARG A 88 5.25 10.34 6.52
CA ARG A 88 5.28 11.43 7.51
C ARG A 88 4.08 11.34 8.46
N LEU A 89 2.90 11.16 7.90
CA LEU A 89 1.66 11.04 8.65
C LEU A 89 1.66 9.78 9.52
N PHE A 90 2.16 8.66 8.98
CA PHE A 90 2.35 7.43 9.75
C PHE A 90 3.24 7.63 10.98
N ARG A 91 4.34 8.38 10.86
CA ARG A 91 5.23 8.68 11.99
C ARG A 91 4.55 9.50 13.08
N VAL A 92 3.66 10.40 12.71
CA VAL A 92 2.88 11.17 13.68
C VAL A 92 1.99 10.23 14.50
N LEU A 93 1.32 9.27 13.87
CA LEU A 93 0.44 8.30 14.57
C LEU A 93 1.21 7.25 15.38
N SER A 94 2.35 6.78 14.85
CA SER A 94 3.13 5.71 15.52
C SER A 94 4.00 6.21 16.67
N GLY A 95 4.09 7.53 16.87
CA GLY A 95 5.11 8.15 17.68
C GLY A 95 6.49 8.08 16.97
N ALA A 96 7.48 8.82 17.47
CA ALA A 96 8.80 8.92 16.83
C ALA A 96 9.60 7.60 16.74
N SER A 97 9.07 6.51 17.26
CA SER A 97 9.73 5.20 17.35
C SER A 97 9.34 4.20 16.25
N GLY A 98 8.42 4.57 15.34
CA GLY A 98 8.07 3.68 14.22
C GLY A 98 9.18 3.63 13.15
N PRO A 99 9.47 2.46 12.55
CA PRO A 99 10.45 2.36 11.48
C PRO A 99 10.01 3.19 10.28
N ARG A 100 10.95 3.87 9.64
CA ARG A 100 10.69 4.58 8.38
C ARG A 100 10.45 3.54 7.28
N LEU A 101 9.57 3.83 6.31
CA LEU A 101 9.45 3.01 5.09
C LEU A 101 10.82 2.75 4.45
N ARG A 102 11.67 3.79 4.44
CA ARG A 102 13.02 3.74 3.92
C ARG A 102 13.98 2.86 4.74
N GLU A 103 13.73 2.69 6.04
CA GLU A 103 14.59 1.89 6.93
C GLU A 103 14.22 0.40 6.87
N VAL A 104 12.97 0.08 6.44
CA VAL A 104 12.48 -1.29 6.46
C VAL A 104 12.94 -2.07 5.25
N ARG A 105 12.93 -1.51 4.04
CA ARG A 105 13.45 -2.16 2.82
C ARG A 105 13.68 -1.13 1.71
N GLN A 106 14.88 -1.16 1.12
CA GLN A 106 15.13 -0.52 -0.17
C GLN A 106 14.43 -1.36 -1.25
N GLY A 107 13.51 -0.78 -2.01
CA GLY A 107 12.87 -1.52 -3.09
C GLY A 107 11.64 -0.86 -3.68
N ASP A 108 11.01 -1.65 -4.52
CA ASP A 108 9.76 -1.28 -5.16
C ASP A 108 8.57 -1.62 -4.24
N PHE A 109 7.51 -0.84 -4.33
CA PHE A 109 6.25 -1.04 -3.62
C PHE A 109 5.08 -1.06 -4.59
N THR A 110 4.03 -1.76 -4.21
CA THR A 110 2.69 -1.60 -4.79
C THR A 110 1.76 -1.17 -3.67
N TYR A 111 0.97 -0.13 -3.92
CA TYR A 111 0.05 0.38 -2.93
C TYR A 111 -1.34 0.63 -3.50
N VAL A 112 -2.33 0.54 -2.62
CA VAL A 112 -3.74 0.83 -2.88
C VAL A 112 -4.16 1.97 -1.98
N VAL A 113 -4.87 2.94 -2.55
CA VAL A 113 -5.55 4.01 -1.81
C VAL A 113 -7.04 3.89 -2.07
N VAL A 114 -7.84 3.91 -1.01
CA VAL A 114 -9.31 4.01 -1.07
C VAL A 114 -9.72 5.23 -0.27
N LYS A 115 -10.40 6.17 -0.92
CA LYS A 115 -10.91 7.38 -0.26
C LYS A 115 -12.16 7.08 0.56
N CYS A 116 -12.29 7.78 1.68
CA CYS A 116 -13.44 7.72 2.58
C CYS A 116 -13.71 9.10 3.19
N ALA A 117 -14.91 9.36 3.65
CA ALA A 117 -15.26 10.65 4.27
C ALA A 117 -14.68 10.79 5.70
N ASN A 118 -14.55 9.67 6.42
CA ASN A 118 -14.00 9.59 7.78
C ASN A 118 -14.52 10.70 8.73
N PRO A 119 -15.84 10.82 8.95
CA PRO A 119 -16.41 11.92 9.74
C PRO A 119 -15.95 11.90 11.19
N SER A 120 -15.62 10.72 11.71
CA SER A 120 -15.13 10.51 13.08
C SER A 120 -13.66 10.86 13.25
N ARG A 121 -12.94 11.14 12.17
CA ARG A 121 -11.47 11.36 12.17
C ARG A 121 -10.73 10.19 12.79
N LEU A 122 -11.19 8.99 12.54
CA LEU A 122 -10.48 7.78 12.95
C LEU A 122 -9.11 7.74 12.33
N ALA A 123 -8.16 7.25 13.11
CA ALA A 123 -6.82 6.98 12.63
C ALA A 123 -6.33 5.66 13.21
N PHE A 124 -5.80 4.80 12.38
CA PHE A 124 -5.15 3.57 12.82
C PHE A 124 -4.07 3.13 11.84
N TYR A 125 -3.20 2.26 12.32
CA TYR A 125 -2.35 1.47 11.45
C TYR A 125 -2.28 0.02 11.89
N VAL A 126 -2.10 -0.85 10.90
CA VAL A 126 -1.78 -2.25 11.05
C VAL A 126 -0.38 -2.48 10.51
N ALA A 127 0.48 -3.12 11.27
CA ALA A 127 1.80 -3.51 10.85
C ALA A 127 2.06 -4.97 11.20
N PHE A 128 2.93 -5.64 10.44
CA PHE A 128 3.36 -6.99 10.77
C PHE A 128 4.25 -6.98 12.00
N ASP A 129 3.96 -7.83 12.96
CA ASP A 129 4.73 -7.98 14.20
C ASP A 129 5.20 -9.41 14.39
N LYS A 130 6.50 -9.63 14.28
CA LYS A 130 7.13 -10.94 14.51
C LYS A 130 7.11 -11.37 15.98
N SER A 131 6.98 -10.40 16.89
CA SER A 131 7.00 -10.60 18.34
C SER A 131 5.61 -10.59 18.96
N GLY A 132 4.56 -10.70 18.13
CA GLY A 132 3.16 -10.62 18.52
C GLY A 132 2.82 -11.37 19.81
N PRO A 133 1.78 -10.96 20.54
CA PRO A 133 1.42 -11.53 21.81
C PRO A 133 1.23 -13.04 21.68
N LYS A 134 1.69 -13.80 22.67
CA LYS A 134 1.53 -15.26 22.74
C LYS A 134 0.08 -15.71 23.00
N GLY A 135 -0.88 -14.88 22.75
CA GLY A 135 -2.31 -15.12 22.93
C GLY A 135 -3.13 -14.32 21.90
N GLY A 136 -4.41 -14.56 21.83
CA GLY A 136 -5.32 -13.89 20.89
C GLY A 136 -5.63 -14.71 19.64
N THR A 137 -6.24 -14.07 18.67
CA THR A 137 -6.61 -14.66 17.39
C THR A 137 -5.37 -14.93 16.53
N GLU A 138 -5.53 -15.65 15.42
CA GLU A 138 -4.46 -15.82 14.43
C GLU A 138 -3.99 -14.47 13.90
N PHE A 139 -4.89 -13.53 13.68
CA PHE A 139 -4.58 -12.17 13.27
C PHE A 139 -3.67 -11.47 14.31
N ASP A 140 -3.99 -11.53 15.59
CA ASP A 140 -3.23 -10.87 16.67
C ASP A 140 -1.82 -11.45 16.83
N ARG A 141 -1.59 -12.69 16.36
CA ARG A 141 -0.26 -13.32 16.37
C ARG A 141 0.68 -12.78 15.29
N HIS A 142 0.11 -12.21 14.22
CA HIS A 142 0.89 -11.73 13.07
C HIS A 142 0.89 -10.21 12.93
N PHE A 143 -0.14 -9.54 13.47
CA PHE A 143 -0.31 -8.11 13.25
C PHE A 143 -0.46 -7.35 14.55
N ARG A 144 0.16 -6.18 14.59
CA ARG A 144 -0.07 -5.17 15.62
C ARG A 144 -0.98 -4.09 15.04
N VAL A 145 -2.05 -3.79 15.75
CA VAL A 145 -2.93 -2.66 15.45
C VAL A 145 -2.68 -1.57 16.48
N LYS A 146 -2.53 -0.34 16.02
CA LYS A 146 -2.56 0.84 16.89
C LYS A 146 -3.58 1.82 16.36
N PHE A 147 -4.29 2.44 17.29
CA PHE A 147 -5.32 3.44 17.03
C PHE A 147 -4.80 4.80 17.48
N GLY A 148 -5.24 5.86 16.81
CA GLY A 148 -5.13 7.24 17.31
C GLY A 148 -6.05 7.45 18.52
N ASP A 149 -5.91 8.61 19.16
CA ASP A 149 -6.61 8.94 20.40
C ASP A 149 -8.12 8.66 20.31
N GLY A 150 -8.63 7.83 21.24
CA GLY A 150 -10.04 7.46 21.35
C GLY A 150 -10.57 6.52 20.26
N GLY A 151 -9.70 5.98 19.38
CA GLY A 151 -10.10 5.16 18.24
C GLY A 151 -10.20 3.66 18.50
N GLU A 152 -9.86 3.15 19.69
CA GLU A 152 -9.74 1.70 19.94
C GLU A 152 -11.05 0.94 19.73
N ILE A 153 -12.15 1.43 20.27
CA ILE A 153 -13.47 0.78 20.18
C ILE A 153 -13.97 0.80 18.73
N LEU A 154 -13.97 1.98 18.09
CA LEU A 154 -14.47 2.16 16.73
C LEU A 154 -13.53 1.54 15.70
N GLY A 155 -12.24 1.63 15.92
CA GLY A 155 -11.23 1.05 15.03
C GLY A 155 -11.29 -0.48 14.96
N GLY A 156 -11.68 -1.14 16.05
CA GLY A 156 -11.93 -2.58 16.06
C GLY A 156 -13.05 -3.01 15.10
N MET A 157 -14.05 -2.14 14.89
CA MET A 157 -15.15 -2.38 13.94
C MET A 157 -14.71 -2.18 12.47
N VAL A 158 -13.82 -1.23 12.23
CA VAL A 158 -13.31 -0.91 10.86
C VAL A 158 -12.42 -2.02 10.32
N ILE A 159 -11.65 -2.67 11.20
CA ILE A 159 -10.85 -3.85 10.81
C ILE A 159 -11.78 -5.06 10.76
N THR A 160 -12.62 -5.09 9.71
CA THR A 160 -13.61 -6.12 9.49
C THR A 160 -12.99 -7.52 9.41
N GLU A 161 -13.79 -8.56 9.61
CA GLU A 161 -13.33 -9.94 9.47
C GLU A 161 -12.84 -10.26 8.05
N ALA A 162 -13.47 -9.66 7.03
CA ALA A 162 -13.01 -9.77 5.64
C ALA A 162 -11.62 -9.16 5.47
N LEU A 163 -11.39 -7.97 6.01
CA LEU A 163 -10.09 -7.30 5.95
C LEU A 163 -9.01 -8.07 6.72
N ARG A 164 -9.33 -8.62 7.92
CA ARG A 164 -8.42 -9.48 8.69
C ARG A 164 -8.00 -10.71 7.90
N ARG A 165 -8.95 -11.38 7.26
CA ARG A 165 -8.70 -12.56 6.42
C ARG A 165 -7.79 -12.23 5.24
N GLU A 166 -8.04 -11.12 4.54
CA GLU A 166 -7.18 -10.73 3.41
C GLU A 166 -5.77 -10.34 3.88
N LEU A 167 -5.63 -9.71 5.02
CA LEU A 167 -4.32 -9.47 5.63
C LEU A 167 -3.61 -10.78 6.00
N LEU A 168 -4.30 -11.75 6.59
CA LEU A 168 -3.74 -13.06 6.88
C LEU A 168 -3.30 -13.81 5.62
N ASN A 169 -4.03 -13.67 4.52
CA ASN A 169 -3.66 -14.24 3.22
C ASN A 169 -2.36 -13.66 2.64
N THR A 170 -1.87 -12.53 3.19
CA THR A 170 -0.55 -11.99 2.82
C THR A 170 0.59 -12.67 3.57
N VAL A 171 0.28 -13.36 4.67
CA VAL A 171 1.27 -14.07 5.49
C VAL A 171 1.61 -15.40 4.81
N THR A 172 2.39 -15.35 3.76
CA THR A 172 3.04 -16.52 3.18
C THR A 172 4.23 -16.91 4.05
N ALA A 173 4.84 -18.03 3.98
CA ALA A 173 5.93 -18.56 4.78
C ALA A 173 6.76 -17.55 5.63
N ARG A 174 7.21 -17.94 6.77
CA ARG A 174 7.84 -17.21 7.91
C ARG A 174 8.83 -16.08 7.60
N TRP A 175 9.30 -15.88 6.35
CA TRP A 175 10.41 -14.99 6.03
C TRP A 175 10.14 -13.97 4.91
N LEU A 176 9.04 -14.12 4.15
CA LEU A 176 8.74 -13.31 2.97
C LEU A 176 7.26 -12.96 2.93
N HIS A 177 6.81 -12.09 3.82
CA HIS A 177 5.49 -11.49 3.65
C HIS A 177 5.63 -10.19 2.85
N PRO A 178 4.82 -10.00 1.80
CA PRO A 178 4.84 -8.75 1.03
C PRO A 178 4.22 -7.58 1.78
N PHE A 179 3.35 -7.84 2.76
CA PHE A 179 2.64 -6.81 3.50
C PHE A 179 3.59 -5.90 4.29
N GLU A 180 3.49 -4.60 4.09
CA GLU A 180 4.21 -3.59 4.86
C GLU A 180 3.30 -2.93 5.88
N ARG A 181 2.15 -2.41 5.42
CA ARG A 181 1.20 -1.74 6.32
C ARG A 181 -0.19 -1.53 5.71
N LEU A 182 -1.16 -1.37 6.59
CA LEU A 182 -2.46 -0.79 6.30
C LEU A 182 -2.67 0.39 7.25
N THR A 183 -3.09 1.53 6.72
CA THR A 183 -3.26 2.76 7.52
C THR A 183 -4.56 3.46 7.10
N LEU A 184 -5.34 3.90 8.08
CA LEU A 184 -6.39 4.89 7.89
C LEU A 184 -5.88 6.21 8.42
N LEU A 185 -5.84 7.22 7.56
CA LEU A 185 -5.40 8.55 7.93
C LEU A 185 -6.08 9.62 7.10
N GLY A 186 -6.60 10.65 7.77
CA GLY A 186 -7.39 11.67 7.09
C GLY A 186 -8.60 11.06 6.40
N ASP A 187 -8.65 11.19 5.09
CA ASP A 187 -9.73 10.73 4.22
C ASP A 187 -9.35 9.49 3.37
N ALA A 188 -8.34 8.72 3.78
CA ALA A 188 -7.86 7.61 2.98
C ALA A 188 -7.44 6.38 3.80
N LEU A 189 -7.84 5.22 3.30
CA LEU A 189 -7.23 3.94 3.62
C LEU A 189 -6.08 3.70 2.64
N LEU A 190 -4.90 3.40 3.15
CA LEU A 190 -3.70 3.09 2.40
C LEU A 190 -3.20 1.70 2.76
N TYR A 191 -3.08 0.83 1.77
CA TYR A 191 -2.47 -0.50 1.88
C TYR A 191 -1.18 -0.54 1.07
N ILE A 192 -0.11 -1.10 1.62
CA ILE A 192 1.20 -1.18 0.97
C ILE A 192 1.75 -2.60 1.05
N GLU A 193 2.21 -3.12 -0.09
CA GLU A 193 3.04 -4.32 -0.18
C GLU A 193 4.42 -4.00 -0.76
N THR A 194 5.44 -4.73 -0.31
CA THR A 194 6.75 -4.71 -0.98
C THR A 194 6.69 -5.46 -2.30
N GLY A 195 7.42 -4.93 -3.27
CA GLY A 195 7.54 -5.51 -4.59
C GLY A 195 6.51 -4.98 -5.57
N ARG A 196 6.64 -5.50 -6.78
CA ARG A 196 5.80 -5.15 -7.93
C ARG A 196 4.70 -6.18 -8.09
N LEU A 197 3.60 -5.75 -8.68
CA LEU A 197 2.59 -6.68 -9.20
C LEU A 197 3.20 -7.47 -10.37
N LYS A 198 3.43 -8.78 -10.20
CA LYS A 198 4.14 -9.63 -11.17
C LYS A 198 3.33 -10.82 -11.65
N THR A 199 2.34 -11.27 -10.88
CA THR A 199 1.58 -12.49 -11.15
C THR A 199 0.09 -12.24 -11.09
N ALA A 200 -0.69 -13.08 -11.80
CA ALA A 200 -2.15 -13.04 -11.75
C ALA A 200 -2.67 -13.32 -10.33
N GLU A 201 -2.01 -14.18 -9.56
CA GLU A 201 -2.37 -14.46 -8.18
C GLU A 201 -2.21 -13.21 -7.28
N GLN A 202 -1.14 -12.43 -7.48
CA GLN A 202 -0.97 -11.16 -6.80
C GLN A 202 -2.08 -10.17 -7.21
N ALA A 203 -2.41 -10.08 -8.50
CA ALA A 203 -3.49 -9.22 -8.98
C ALA A 203 -4.83 -9.61 -8.33
N GLU A 204 -5.14 -10.89 -8.23
CA GLU A 204 -6.34 -11.39 -7.58
C GLU A 204 -6.37 -11.06 -6.07
N ARG A 205 -5.22 -11.16 -5.38
CA ARG A 205 -5.09 -10.74 -3.98
C ARG A 205 -5.33 -9.24 -3.83
N PHE A 206 -4.74 -8.41 -4.69
CA PHE A 206 -5.00 -6.97 -4.70
C PHE A 206 -6.47 -6.65 -4.96
N ALA A 207 -7.12 -7.40 -5.85
CA ALA A 207 -8.54 -7.24 -6.11
C ALA A 207 -9.38 -7.48 -4.84
N ARG A 208 -9.16 -8.60 -4.13
CA ARG A 208 -9.86 -8.88 -2.86
C ARG A 208 -9.53 -7.83 -1.78
N MET A 209 -8.30 -7.34 -1.75
CA MET A 209 -7.90 -6.28 -0.83
C MET A 209 -8.65 -4.97 -1.11
N ILE A 210 -8.81 -4.57 -2.38
CA ILE A 210 -9.60 -3.40 -2.77
C ILE A 210 -11.04 -3.54 -2.27
N ASP A 211 -11.68 -4.69 -2.51
CA ASP A 211 -13.05 -4.96 -2.04
C ASP A 211 -13.14 -4.83 -0.51
N SER A 212 -12.23 -5.47 0.22
CA SER A 212 -12.21 -5.43 1.70
C SER A 212 -11.90 -4.03 2.24
N MET A 213 -11.09 -3.24 1.55
CA MET A 213 -10.84 -1.85 1.91
C MET A 213 -12.06 -0.96 1.65
N CYS A 214 -12.82 -1.21 0.59
CA CYS A 214 -14.09 -0.51 0.35
C CYS A 214 -15.10 -0.84 1.44
N ASP A 215 -15.23 -2.11 1.85
CA ASP A 215 -16.10 -2.51 2.98
C ASP A 215 -15.67 -1.81 4.27
N ALA A 216 -14.37 -1.73 4.56
CA ALA A 216 -13.86 -1.01 5.72
C ALA A 216 -14.14 0.49 5.63
N ALA A 217 -14.02 1.09 4.44
CA ALA A 217 -14.35 2.49 4.20
C ALA A 217 -15.85 2.78 4.41
N ASP A 218 -16.74 1.84 4.05
CA ASP A 218 -18.18 1.96 4.34
C ASP A 218 -18.44 2.02 5.85
N VAL A 219 -17.73 1.20 6.65
CA VAL A 219 -17.82 1.25 8.12
C VAL A 219 -17.26 2.57 8.66
N VAL A 220 -16.14 3.05 8.14
CA VAL A 220 -15.54 4.35 8.51
C VAL A 220 -16.53 5.49 8.29
N ASP A 221 -17.18 5.52 7.14
CA ASP A 221 -18.09 6.58 6.76
C ASP A 221 -19.41 6.53 7.55
N ALA A 222 -19.87 5.33 7.89
CA ALA A 222 -21.04 5.13 8.73
C ALA A 222 -20.79 5.43 10.23
N THR A 223 -19.53 5.55 10.64
CA THR A 223 -19.17 5.80 12.04
C THR A 223 -19.42 7.28 12.39
N PRO A 224 -20.37 7.58 13.30
CA PRO A 224 -20.74 8.95 13.59
C PRO A 224 -19.58 9.68 14.30
N ARG A 225 -19.52 10.98 14.10
CA ARG A 225 -18.58 11.84 14.81
C ARG A 225 -18.87 11.76 16.31
N PRO A 226 -17.91 11.44 17.18
CA PRO A 226 -18.14 11.46 18.61
C PRO A 226 -18.60 12.86 19.00
N LEU A 227 -19.73 12.92 19.72
CA LEU A 227 -20.26 14.18 20.23
C LEU A 227 -19.18 14.80 21.13
N ARG A 228 -18.62 15.93 20.72
CA ARG A 228 -17.76 16.74 21.59
C ARG A 228 -18.61 17.21 22.75
N GLY A 229 -18.41 16.64 23.96
CA GLY A 229 -19.00 17.24 25.16
C GLY A 229 -19.70 16.32 26.10
N VAL A 230 -19.28 15.09 26.32
CA VAL A 230 -19.50 14.45 27.61
C VAL A 230 -18.12 14.27 28.27
N ALA A 231 -17.55 15.40 28.70
CA ALA A 231 -16.57 15.34 29.75
C ALA A 231 -17.33 14.72 30.94
N SER A 232 -17.04 13.46 31.24
CA SER A 232 -17.50 12.78 32.42
C SER A 232 -16.97 13.57 33.62
N HIS A 233 -17.75 14.52 34.15
CA HIS A 233 -17.62 14.96 35.51
C HIS A 233 -17.97 13.76 36.40
N VAL A 234 -17.04 12.84 36.53
CA VAL A 234 -17.03 11.95 37.69
C VAL A 234 -16.60 12.82 38.83
N THR A 235 -17.60 13.45 39.48
CA THR A 235 -17.46 13.95 40.83
C THR A 235 -17.14 12.74 41.71
N ALA A 236 -15.93 12.70 42.24
CA ALA A 236 -15.59 11.80 43.34
C ALA A 236 -16.58 12.06 44.50
N PRO A 237 -17.19 11.06 45.10
CA PRO A 237 -17.90 11.25 46.35
C PRO A 237 -16.87 11.53 47.45
N ASP A 238 -17.20 12.54 48.28
CA ASP A 238 -16.52 12.89 49.52
C ASP A 238 -16.50 11.73 50.53
#